data_0761b6766ab81d8cbbcf4277cc7bb44d
#
_entry.id   0761b6766ab81d8cbbcf4277cc7bb44d
#
_cell.length_a   1.000
_cell.length_b   1.000
_cell.length_c   1.000
_cell.angle_alpha   90.00
_cell.angle_beta   90.00
_cell.angle_gamma   90.00
#
_symmetry.space_group_name_H-M   'P 1'
#
loop_
_entity.id
_entity.type
_entity.pdbx_description
1 polymer ?
#
loop_
_entity_poly.entity_id
_entity_poly.type
_entity_poly.pdbx_seq_one_letter_code
_entity_poly.pdbx_strand_id
1 'polypeptide(L)'
;MIAKTSTISHGANAIRYSVNKEKADIVKANLLPDNISPEAMYGRMMLVQRKFAENINKGRPLGRNVIRIEISPSEEESRGWTMNDWASLSNEFIRVFDSIDLSQKTKRASSKQTNLKGSQYIVALHRDSKSGILHLHIDANRVDMEGRINDSHKIGERAVMAANIINERRGWVQSEEIGIRHKQEISNCCMEIFLSLIHISEPT
;
A
#
# COMPACT_ATOMS: atom_id res chain seq x y z
N MET A 1 1.60 7.99 10.45
CA MET A 1 1.15 7.26 9.23
C MET A 1 1.65 5.82 9.28
N ILE A 2 0.84 4.85 8.85
CA ILE A 2 1.26 3.46 8.65
C ILE A 2 1.18 3.09 7.15
N ALA A 3 2.00 2.13 6.72
CA ALA A 3 1.91 1.57 5.37
C ALA A 3 2.01 0.05 5.39
N LYS A 4 1.23 -0.58 4.52
CA LYS A 4 1.23 -2.02 4.28
C LYS A 4 1.38 -2.29 2.79
N THR A 5 2.00 -3.40 2.43
CA THR A 5 2.07 -3.80 1.03
C THR A 5 2.05 -5.31 0.87
N SER A 6 1.50 -5.74 -0.24
CA SER A 6 1.44 -7.13 -0.67
C SER A 6 1.56 -7.24 -2.19
N THR A 7 1.85 -8.43 -2.67
CA THR A 7 1.76 -8.74 -4.10
C THR A 7 0.55 -9.62 -4.36
N ILE A 8 -0.19 -9.32 -5.41
CA ILE A 8 -1.49 -9.90 -5.73
C ILE A 8 -1.42 -10.65 -7.06
N SER A 9 -2.04 -11.84 -7.11
CA SER A 9 -2.16 -12.67 -8.32
C SER A 9 -3.40 -12.32 -9.16
N HIS A 10 -4.43 -11.76 -8.55
CA HIS A 10 -5.69 -11.41 -9.20
C HIS A 10 -5.83 -9.88 -9.33
N GLY A 11 -4.92 -9.26 -10.10
CA GLY A 11 -4.81 -7.80 -10.21
C GLY A 11 -6.10 -7.12 -10.69
N ALA A 12 -6.88 -7.74 -11.58
CA ALA A 12 -8.18 -7.18 -12.00
C ALA A 12 -9.14 -6.98 -10.82
N ASN A 13 -9.23 -7.96 -9.91
CA ASN A 13 -10.07 -7.86 -8.72
C ASN A 13 -9.54 -6.81 -7.75
N ALA A 14 -8.20 -6.69 -7.64
CA ALA A 14 -7.57 -5.67 -6.83
C ALA A 14 -7.93 -4.27 -7.31
N ILE A 15 -7.75 -3.98 -8.59
CA ILE A 15 -8.05 -2.68 -9.18
C ILE A 15 -9.55 -2.38 -9.08
N ARG A 16 -10.41 -3.38 -9.39
CA ARG A 16 -11.86 -3.22 -9.23
C ARG A 16 -12.25 -2.86 -7.80
N TYR A 17 -11.67 -3.54 -6.82
CA TYR A 17 -11.90 -3.22 -5.40
C TYR A 17 -11.48 -1.79 -5.07
N SER A 18 -10.32 -1.34 -5.57
CA SER A 18 -9.83 0.00 -5.27
C SER A 18 -10.62 1.11 -5.95
N VAL A 19 -11.20 0.86 -7.14
CA VAL A 19 -11.81 1.90 -7.98
C VAL A 19 -13.32 1.93 -7.90
N ASN A 20 -13.99 0.76 -7.81
CA ASN A 20 -15.46 0.66 -7.90
C ASN A 20 -16.19 0.67 -6.56
N LYS A 21 -15.52 0.95 -5.46
CA LYS A 21 -16.23 1.11 -4.18
C LYS A 21 -17.03 2.41 -4.17
N GLU A 22 -18.24 2.38 -3.62
CA GLU A 22 -19.13 3.54 -3.49
C GLU A 22 -18.49 4.74 -2.78
N LYS A 23 -17.47 4.49 -1.96
CA LYS A 23 -16.74 5.51 -1.19
C LYS A 23 -15.26 5.61 -1.58
N ALA A 24 -14.95 5.32 -2.84
CA ALA A 24 -13.60 5.43 -3.37
C ALA A 24 -13.53 6.57 -4.39
N ASP A 25 -12.55 7.43 -4.23
CA ASP A 25 -12.24 8.50 -5.18
C ASP A 25 -10.90 8.20 -5.87
N ILE A 26 -10.87 8.25 -7.19
CA ILE A 26 -9.60 8.12 -7.93
C ILE A 26 -8.79 9.41 -7.71
N VAL A 27 -7.64 9.26 -7.08
CA VAL A 27 -6.70 10.36 -6.82
C VAL A 27 -5.81 10.58 -8.03
N LYS A 28 -5.31 9.50 -8.64
CA LYS A 28 -4.35 9.56 -9.74
C LYS A 28 -4.28 8.25 -10.50
N ALA A 29 -4.11 8.34 -11.82
CA ALA A 29 -3.63 7.25 -12.67
C ALA A 29 -2.26 7.64 -13.26
N ASN A 30 -1.30 6.70 -13.26
CA ASN A 30 0.04 6.91 -13.82
C ASN A 30 0.28 5.98 -15.00
N LEU A 31 0.66 6.53 -16.15
CA LEU A 31 0.91 5.78 -17.37
C LEU A 31 -0.28 4.87 -17.80
N LEU A 32 -1.48 5.26 -17.36
CA LEU A 32 -2.75 4.68 -17.74
C LEU A 32 -3.66 5.81 -18.25
N PRO A 33 -4.49 5.57 -19.26
CA PRO A 33 -5.47 6.56 -19.68
C PRO A 33 -6.48 6.82 -18.56
N ASP A 34 -6.95 8.06 -18.51
CA ASP A 34 -8.08 8.42 -17.67
C ASP A 34 -9.38 7.82 -18.20
N ASN A 35 -10.35 7.62 -17.34
CA ASN A 35 -11.72 7.20 -17.69
C ASN A 35 -11.85 5.84 -18.41
N ILE A 36 -10.96 4.89 -18.13
CA ILE A 36 -11.12 3.49 -18.58
C ILE A 36 -11.55 2.58 -17.42
N SER A 37 -12.23 1.47 -17.75
CA SER A 37 -12.66 0.52 -16.72
C SER A 37 -11.49 -0.14 -15.97
N PRO A 38 -11.71 -0.63 -14.75
CA PRO A 38 -10.69 -1.37 -14.00
C PRO A 38 -10.12 -2.57 -14.77
N GLU A 39 -10.96 -3.25 -15.55
CA GLU A 39 -10.56 -4.36 -16.40
C GLU A 39 -9.63 -3.90 -17.52
N ALA A 40 -9.92 -2.75 -18.13
CA ALA A 40 -9.07 -2.16 -19.17
C ALA A 40 -7.75 -1.67 -18.59
N MET A 41 -7.74 -1.10 -17.37
CA MET A 41 -6.51 -0.73 -16.66
C MET A 41 -5.62 -1.95 -16.44
N TYR A 42 -6.19 -3.03 -15.89
CA TYR A 42 -5.48 -4.29 -15.71
C TYR A 42 -5.01 -4.90 -17.02
N GLY A 43 -5.85 -4.89 -18.04
CA GLY A 43 -5.50 -5.36 -19.39
C GLY A 43 -4.26 -4.66 -19.94
N ARG A 44 -4.15 -3.33 -19.76
CA ARG A 44 -2.96 -2.57 -20.16
C ARG A 44 -1.72 -2.94 -19.35
N MET A 45 -1.84 -3.18 -18.05
CA MET A 45 -0.73 -3.68 -17.23
C MET A 45 -0.26 -5.05 -17.74
N MET A 46 -1.18 -5.93 -18.09
CA MET A 46 -0.86 -7.26 -18.63
C MET A 46 -0.22 -7.21 -20.02
N LEU A 47 -0.56 -6.23 -20.85
CA LEU A 47 0.11 -6.03 -22.14
C LEU A 47 1.60 -5.70 -21.96
N VAL A 48 1.95 -4.84 -20.99
CA VAL A 48 3.36 -4.55 -20.65
C VAL A 48 4.07 -5.81 -20.17
N GLN A 49 3.45 -6.57 -19.26
CA GLN A 49 4.04 -7.82 -18.76
C GLN A 49 4.25 -8.85 -19.87
N ARG A 50 3.29 -9.00 -20.78
CA ARG A 50 3.41 -9.91 -21.94
C ARG A 50 4.50 -9.48 -22.90
N LYS A 51 4.61 -8.19 -23.18
CA LYS A 51 5.68 -7.63 -24.06
C LYS A 51 7.07 -8.06 -23.60
N PHE A 52 7.29 -8.14 -22.30
CA PHE A 52 8.59 -8.46 -21.71
C PHE A 52 8.67 -9.87 -21.13
N ALA A 53 7.69 -10.74 -21.37
CA ALA A 53 7.56 -12.04 -20.69
C ALA A 53 8.78 -12.93 -20.87
N GLU A 54 9.41 -12.96 -22.06
CA GLU A 54 10.62 -13.75 -22.34
C GLU A 54 11.77 -13.34 -21.40
N ASN A 55 12.00 -12.06 -21.24
CA ASN A 55 13.10 -11.54 -20.42
C ASN A 55 12.83 -11.69 -18.92
N ILE A 56 11.56 -11.64 -18.53
CA ILE A 56 11.14 -11.60 -17.13
C ILE A 56 10.98 -12.99 -16.55
N ASN A 57 10.32 -13.90 -17.26
CA ASN A 57 9.89 -15.18 -16.73
C ASN A 57 9.86 -16.29 -17.80
N LYS A 58 10.79 -16.28 -18.74
CA LYS A 58 10.90 -17.27 -19.82
C LYS A 58 9.57 -17.48 -20.56
N GLY A 59 8.93 -16.40 -20.95
CA GLY A 59 7.65 -16.39 -21.66
C GLY A 59 6.41 -16.69 -20.81
N ARG A 60 6.56 -16.99 -19.51
CA ARG A 60 5.44 -17.32 -18.64
C ARG A 60 4.89 -16.06 -17.94
N PRO A 61 3.57 -16.00 -17.68
CA PRO A 61 2.99 -14.93 -16.86
C PRO A 61 3.57 -14.92 -15.44
N LEU A 62 3.65 -13.73 -14.84
CA LEU A 62 3.97 -13.62 -13.41
C LEU A 62 2.81 -14.13 -12.56
N GLY A 63 3.07 -15.04 -11.64
CA GLY A 63 2.05 -15.56 -10.71
C GLY A 63 1.47 -14.46 -9.80
N ARG A 64 2.31 -13.51 -9.38
CA ARG A 64 1.90 -12.29 -8.67
C ARG A 64 2.27 -11.11 -9.54
N ASN A 65 1.29 -10.39 -10.05
CA ASN A 65 1.44 -9.44 -11.15
C ASN A 65 1.18 -7.97 -10.77
N VAL A 66 0.57 -7.72 -9.61
CA VAL A 66 0.31 -6.37 -9.08
C VAL A 66 0.90 -6.24 -7.68
N ILE A 67 1.46 -5.07 -7.39
CA ILE A 67 1.85 -4.64 -6.06
C ILE A 67 0.74 -3.75 -5.53
N ARG A 68 0.14 -4.13 -4.41
CA ARG A 68 -0.82 -3.31 -3.66
C ARG A 68 -0.13 -2.68 -2.47
N ILE A 69 -0.29 -1.37 -2.31
CA ILE A 69 0.18 -0.60 -1.18
C ILE A 69 -1.03 0.10 -0.55
N GLU A 70 -1.11 0.05 0.76
CA GLU A 70 -2.09 0.79 1.56
C GLU A 70 -1.33 1.79 2.43
N ILE A 71 -1.75 3.04 2.41
CA ILE A 71 -1.14 4.14 3.17
C ILE A 71 -2.23 4.80 4.01
N SER A 72 -2.07 4.78 5.32
CA SER A 72 -3.03 5.35 6.28
C SER A 72 -2.32 6.36 7.18
N PRO A 73 -2.41 7.66 6.89
CA PRO A 73 -2.16 8.68 7.90
C PRO A 73 -3.25 8.61 8.97
N SER A 74 -2.99 9.13 10.17
CA SER A 74 -4.01 9.28 11.18
C SER A 74 -5.02 10.38 10.77
N GLU A 75 -6.16 10.44 11.46
CA GLU A 75 -7.14 11.50 11.24
C GLU A 75 -6.54 12.89 11.51
N GLU A 76 -5.71 13.00 12.55
CA GLU A 76 -5.02 14.25 12.88
C GLU A 76 -4.03 14.67 11.80
N GLU A 77 -3.26 13.70 11.26
CA GLU A 77 -2.27 13.93 10.21
C GLU A 77 -2.91 14.37 8.89
N SER A 78 -4.13 13.93 8.59
CA SER A 78 -4.82 14.19 7.32
C SER A 78 -6.03 15.12 7.43
N ARG A 79 -6.22 15.77 8.58
CA ARG A 79 -7.36 16.66 8.81
C ARG A 79 -7.37 17.83 7.82
N GLY A 80 -8.48 17.99 7.12
CA GLY A 80 -8.67 19.07 6.16
C GLY A 80 -7.96 18.87 4.81
N TRP A 81 -7.43 17.71 4.54
CA TRP A 81 -6.75 17.42 3.28
C TRP A 81 -7.69 17.45 2.07
N THR A 82 -7.17 18.03 1.01
CA THR A 82 -7.75 18.04 -0.33
C THR A 82 -7.26 16.83 -1.15
N MET A 83 -7.85 16.59 -2.32
CA MET A 83 -7.36 15.55 -3.24
C MET A 83 -5.91 15.79 -3.69
N ASN A 84 -5.48 17.05 -3.76
CA ASN A 84 -4.09 17.41 -4.11
C ASN A 84 -3.11 16.99 -2.99
N ASP A 85 -3.51 17.07 -1.72
CA ASP A 85 -2.67 16.64 -0.60
C ASP A 85 -2.49 15.13 -0.63
N TRP A 86 -3.57 14.38 -0.91
CA TRP A 86 -3.52 12.93 -1.09
C TRP A 86 -2.66 12.52 -2.30
N ALA A 87 -2.77 13.23 -3.41
CA ALA A 87 -1.91 13.01 -4.58
C ALA A 87 -0.44 13.30 -4.25
N SER A 88 -0.17 14.36 -3.50
CA SER A 88 1.17 14.73 -3.05
C SER A 88 1.77 13.65 -2.14
N LEU A 89 1.02 13.15 -1.16
CA LEU A 89 1.45 12.04 -0.30
C LEU A 89 1.77 10.79 -1.12
N SER A 90 0.92 10.42 -2.07
CA SER A 90 1.15 9.24 -2.90
C SER A 90 2.43 9.36 -3.73
N ASN A 91 2.70 10.53 -4.29
CA ASN A 91 3.92 10.82 -5.06
C ASN A 91 5.18 10.77 -4.17
N GLU A 92 5.10 11.36 -2.98
CA GLU A 92 6.19 11.32 -2.02
C GLU A 92 6.47 9.88 -1.58
N PHE A 93 5.42 9.12 -1.27
CA PHE A 93 5.55 7.73 -0.84
C PHE A 93 6.22 6.87 -1.93
N ILE A 94 5.75 6.94 -3.17
CA ILE A 94 6.33 6.20 -4.29
C ILE A 94 7.81 6.55 -4.47
N ARG A 95 8.15 7.84 -4.42
CA ARG A 95 9.55 8.29 -4.55
C ARG A 95 10.44 7.73 -3.43
N VAL A 96 9.98 7.76 -2.18
CA VAL A 96 10.74 7.23 -1.04
C VAL A 96 10.81 5.71 -1.13
N PHE A 97 9.70 5.03 -1.41
CA PHE A 97 9.63 3.59 -1.57
C PHE A 97 10.61 3.07 -2.63
N ASP A 98 10.69 3.74 -3.79
CA ASP A 98 11.60 3.39 -4.88
C ASP A 98 13.07 3.58 -4.51
N SER A 99 13.39 4.53 -3.61
CA SER A 99 14.77 4.85 -3.21
C SER A 99 15.36 3.93 -2.14
N ILE A 100 14.54 3.13 -1.44
CA ILE A 100 15.00 2.29 -0.34
C ILE A 100 15.85 1.14 -0.86
N ASP A 101 17.06 0.99 -0.30
CA ASP A 101 17.98 -0.11 -0.63
C ASP A 101 17.85 -1.24 0.41
N LEU A 102 17.34 -2.38 -0.03
CA LEU A 102 17.27 -3.61 0.77
C LEU A 102 18.28 -4.67 0.30
N SER A 103 19.18 -4.36 -0.62
CA SER A 103 20.10 -5.34 -1.22
C SER A 103 21.00 -6.01 -0.20
N GLN A 104 21.51 -5.27 0.75
CA GLN A 104 22.37 -5.77 1.84
C GLN A 104 21.59 -6.73 2.76
N LYS A 105 20.38 -6.33 3.16
CA LYS A 105 19.52 -7.11 4.05
C LYS A 105 18.99 -8.38 3.39
N THR A 106 18.71 -8.33 2.11
CA THR A 106 18.16 -9.45 1.34
C THR A 106 19.23 -10.30 0.65
N LYS A 107 20.46 -9.80 0.56
CA LYS A 107 21.53 -10.35 -0.27
C LYS A 107 21.13 -10.53 -1.73
N ARG A 108 20.27 -9.62 -2.26
CA ARG A 108 19.74 -9.64 -3.62
C ARG A 108 19.90 -8.27 -4.27
N ALA A 109 20.65 -8.22 -5.37
CA ALA A 109 20.84 -6.98 -6.13
C ALA A 109 19.50 -6.39 -6.64
N SER A 110 18.52 -7.25 -6.98
CA SER A 110 17.18 -6.82 -7.39
C SER A 110 16.41 -6.06 -6.33
N SER A 111 16.78 -6.21 -5.05
CA SER A 111 16.16 -5.47 -3.93
C SER A 111 16.80 -4.11 -3.67
N LYS A 112 17.78 -3.68 -4.49
CA LYS A 112 18.43 -2.37 -4.31
C LYS A 112 17.44 -1.22 -4.43
N GLN A 113 16.58 -1.26 -5.43
CA GLN A 113 15.54 -0.26 -5.67
C GLN A 113 14.36 -0.85 -6.42
N THR A 114 13.21 -0.17 -6.36
CA THR A 114 12.06 -0.41 -7.24
C THR A 114 11.93 0.75 -8.22
N ASN A 115 11.03 0.64 -9.18
CA ASN A 115 10.69 1.71 -10.13
C ASN A 115 9.18 1.76 -10.33
N LEU A 116 8.45 1.96 -9.22
CA LEU A 116 7.00 2.15 -9.31
C LEU A 116 6.65 3.43 -10.07
N LYS A 117 7.49 4.46 -9.96
CA LYS A 117 7.33 5.70 -10.74
C LYS A 117 7.31 5.43 -12.25
N GLY A 118 8.10 4.48 -12.73
CA GLY A 118 8.13 4.05 -14.14
C GLY A 118 7.13 2.92 -14.46
N SER A 119 6.29 2.53 -13.52
CA SER A 119 5.25 1.51 -13.69
C SER A 119 3.89 2.15 -13.89
N GLN A 120 2.99 1.40 -14.53
CA GLN A 120 1.56 1.76 -14.53
C GLN A 120 0.99 1.53 -13.13
N TYR A 121 0.29 2.51 -12.58
CA TYR A 121 -0.43 2.35 -11.31
C TYR A 121 -1.66 3.25 -11.23
N ILE A 122 -2.56 2.90 -10.31
CA ILE A 122 -3.70 3.71 -9.91
C ILE A 122 -3.64 3.97 -8.41
N VAL A 123 -4.05 5.16 -8.01
CA VAL A 123 -4.19 5.58 -6.62
C VAL A 123 -5.65 5.91 -6.36
N ALA A 124 -6.25 5.28 -5.39
CA ALA A 124 -7.62 5.54 -4.94
C ALA A 124 -7.65 5.85 -3.44
N LEU A 125 -8.43 6.87 -3.07
CA LEU A 125 -8.72 7.23 -1.68
C LEU A 125 -9.98 6.50 -1.23
N HIS A 126 -9.87 5.72 -0.17
CA HIS A 126 -10.99 5.00 0.43
C HIS A 126 -11.48 5.70 1.70
N ARG A 127 -12.82 5.77 1.85
CA ARG A 127 -13.53 6.40 2.97
C ARG A 127 -14.39 5.42 3.76
N ASP A 128 -14.22 4.11 3.55
CA ASP A 128 -15.08 3.05 4.08
C ASP A 128 -14.40 2.17 5.13
N SER A 129 -13.34 2.66 5.73
CA SER A 129 -12.68 1.96 6.85
C SER A 129 -13.65 1.83 8.04
N LYS A 130 -13.66 0.68 8.71
CA LYS A 130 -14.45 0.47 9.93
C LYS A 130 -14.11 1.46 11.04
N SER A 131 -12.87 1.96 11.06
CA SER A 131 -12.37 2.97 11.99
C SER A 131 -12.63 4.41 11.52
N GLY A 132 -13.23 4.63 10.34
CA GLY A 132 -13.40 5.95 9.75
C GLY A 132 -12.12 6.58 9.18
N ILE A 133 -10.97 5.92 9.31
CA ILE A 133 -9.69 6.47 8.86
C ILE A 133 -9.60 6.40 7.33
N LEU A 134 -9.32 7.55 6.71
CA LEU A 134 -9.06 7.65 5.28
C LEU A 134 -7.74 6.96 4.93
N HIS A 135 -7.71 6.25 3.82
CA HIS A 135 -6.49 5.57 3.39
C HIS A 135 -6.38 5.48 1.86
N LEU A 136 -5.15 5.53 1.37
CA LEU A 136 -4.86 5.33 -0.04
C LEU A 136 -4.62 3.86 -0.35
N HIS A 137 -5.21 3.39 -1.45
CA HIS A 137 -4.78 2.18 -2.15
C HIS A 137 -4.00 2.56 -3.40
N ILE A 138 -2.82 1.96 -3.57
CA ILE A 138 -2.01 2.05 -4.78
C ILE A 138 -1.90 0.65 -5.35
N ASP A 139 -2.48 0.42 -6.53
CA ASP A 139 -2.32 -0.82 -7.27
C ASP A 139 -1.38 -0.58 -8.45
N ALA A 140 -0.17 -1.12 -8.37
CA ALA A 140 0.89 -0.89 -9.34
C ALA A 140 1.24 -2.16 -10.14
N ASN A 141 1.49 -1.98 -11.43
CA ASN A 141 2.05 -3.02 -12.27
C ASN A 141 3.42 -3.43 -11.73
N ARG A 142 3.61 -4.72 -11.51
CA ARG A 142 4.88 -5.24 -11.02
C ARG A 142 6.02 -5.13 -12.03
N VAL A 143 5.70 -4.90 -13.29
CA VAL A 143 6.68 -4.67 -14.37
C VAL A 143 6.59 -3.22 -14.81
N ASP A 144 7.71 -2.52 -14.85
CA ASP A 144 7.79 -1.16 -15.35
C ASP A 144 7.73 -1.10 -16.89
N MET A 145 7.68 0.12 -17.44
CA MET A 145 7.56 0.33 -18.89
C MET A 145 8.82 -0.06 -19.66
N GLU A 146 9.94 -0.31 -18.98
CA GLU A 146 11.21 -0.78 -19.56
C GLU A 146 11.40 -2.30 -19.40
N GLY A 147 10.44 -3.00 -18.79
CA GLY A 147 10.48 -4.45 -18.61
C GLY A 147 11.24 -4.92 -17.37
N ARG A 148 11.56 -4.03 -16.42
CA ARG A 148 12.18 -4.42 -15.15
C ARG A 148 11.10 -4.86 -14.16
N ILE A 149 11.39 -5.94 -13.41
CA ILE A 149 10.51 -6.41 -12.35
C ILE A 149 10.80 -5.62 -11.07
N ASN A 150 9.76 -5.03 -10.48
CA ASN A 150 9.82 -4.54 -9.12
C ASN A 150 9.90 -5.73 -8.16
N ASP A 151 11.03 -5.88 -7.47
CA ASP A 151 11.27 -7.00 -6.56
C ASP A 151 10.29 -6.94 -5.37
N SER A 152 9.63 -8.05 -5.14
CA SER A 152 8.65 -8.18 -4.04
C SER A 152 9.23 -8.81 -2.78
N HIS A 153 10.51 -9.18 -2.78
CA HIS A 153 11.12 -9.73 -1.58
C HIS A 153 11.23 -8.67 -0.50
N LYS A 154 10.75 -9.01 0.70
CA LYS A 154 10.67 -8.07 1.84
C LYS A 154 9.97 -6.74 1.51
N ILE A 155 9.03 -6.76 0.57
CA ILE A 155 8.33 -5.55 0.14
C ILE A 155 7.54 -4.90 1.28
N GLY A 156 7.08 -5.68 2.27
CA GLY A 156 6.46 -5.16 3.50
C GLY A 156 7.40 -4.28 4.31
N GLU A 157 8.65 -4.71 4.48
CA GLU A 157 9.66 -3.90 5.18
C GLU A 157 9.96 -2.60 4.44
N ARG A 158 10.01 -2.65 3.09
CA ARG A 158 10.18 -1.45 2.26
C ARG A 158 9.08 -0.43 2.51
N ALA A 159 7.82 -0.88 2.62
CA ALA A 159 6.70 0.00 2.89
C ALA A 159 6.77 0.64 4.29
N VAL A 160 7.12 -0.13 5.31
CA VAL A 160 7.31 0.38 6.68
C VAL A 160 8.45 1.39 6.73
N MET A 161 9.59 1.10 6.11
CA MET A 161 10.70 2.04 6.03
C MET A 161 10.33 3.33 5.30
N ALA A 162 9.57 3.23 4.19
CA ALA A 162 9.08 4.41 3.48
C ALA A 162 8.16 5.26 4.37
N ALA A 163 7.24 4.63 5.09
CA ALA A 163 6.37 5.32 6.02
C ALA A 163 7.15 6.02 7.12
N ASN A 164 8.13 5.35 7.74
CA ASN A 164 8.94 5.91 8.81
C ASN A 164 9.79 7.12 8.36
N ILE A 165 10.39 7.05 7.16
CA ILE A 165 11.13 8.19 6.59
C ILE A 165 10.21 9.40 6.37
N ILE A 166 8.98 9.19 5.91
CA ILE A 166 8.02 10.27 5.70
C ILE A 166 7.51 10.80 7.04
N ASN A 167 7.22 9.91 8.00
CA ASN A 167 6.81 10.30 9.35
C ASN A 167 7.86 11.20 10.02
N GLU A 168 9.14 10.82 9.93
CA GLU A 168 10.24 11.64 10.46
C GLU A 168 10.30 13.03 9.81
N ARG A 169 10.20 13.11 8.47
CA ARG A 169 10.24 14.38 7.73
C ARG A 169 9.05 15.29 8.06
N ARG A 170 7.90 14.72 8.37
CA ARG A 170 6.67 15.44 8.64
C ARG A 170 6.39 15.65 10.13
N GLY A 171 7.26 15.15 11.02
CA GLY A 171 7.07 15.18 12.47
C GLY A 171 5.90 14.31 12.94
N TRP A 172 5.57 13.26 12.20
CA TRP A 172 4.50 12.33 12.51
C TRP A 172 4.97 11.17 13.39
N VAL A 173 4.01 10.51 14.06
CA VAL A 173 4.30 9.36 14.93
C VAL A 173 4.85 8.18 14.09
N GLN A 174 5.90 7.52 14.60
CA GLN A 174 6.50 6.38 13.92
C GLN A 174 5.55 5.16 13.90
N SER A 175 5.65 4.34 12.84
CA SER A 175 4.75 3.20 12.64
C SER A 175 4.83 2.16 13.77
N GLU A 176 6.01 1.96 14.34
CA GLU A 176 6.23 1.04 15.47
C GLU A 176 5.53 1.51 16.73
N GLU A 177 5.58 2.82 17.03
CA GLU A 177 4.89 3.41 18.19
C GLU A 177 3.37 3.28 18.08
N ILE A 178 2.82 3.47 16.88
CA ILE A 178 1.39 3.24 16.61
C ILE A 178 1.03 1.78 16.90
N GLY A 179 1.86 0.84 16.46
CA GLY A 179 1.67 -0.59 16.72
C GLY A 179 1.75 -0.96 18.20
N ILE A 180 2.63 -0.33 18.98
CA ILE A 180 2.76 -0.52 20.42
C ILE A 180 1.54 0.03 21.15
N ARG A 181 1.13 1.26 20.84
CA ARG A 181 -0.08 1.90 21.45
C ARG A 181 -1.32 1.03 21.21
N HIS A 182 -1.54 0.57 20.00
CA HIS A 182 -2.69 -0.27 19.67
C HIS A 182 -2.70 -1.61 20.42
N LYS A 183 -1.53 -2.24 20.61
CA LYS A 183 -1.42 -3.46 21.43
C LYS A 183 -1.71 -3.20 22.92
N GLN A 184 -1.27 -2.06 23.45
CA GLN A 184 -1.56 -1.66 24.83
C GLN A 184 -3.06 -1.39 25.03
N GLU A 185 -3.71 -0.69 24.10
CA GLU A 185 -5.15 -0.44 24.13
C GLU A 185 -5.97 -1.74 24.13
N ILE A 186 -5.61 -2.69 23.27
CA ILE A 186 -6.26 -4.01 23.23
C ILE A 186 -6.04 -4.75 24.56
N SER A 187 -4.84 -4.73 25.10
CA SER A 187 -4.52 -5.39 26.38
C SER A 187 -5.31 -4.80 27.53
N ASN A 188 -5.40 -3.46 27.60
CA ASN A 188 -6.16 -2.78 28.63
C ASN A 188 -7.66 -3.09 28.50
N CYS A 189 -8.22 -3.05 27.29
CA CYS A 189 -9.62 -3.40 27.06
C CYS A 189 -9.93 -4.86 27.48
N CYS A 190 -9.04 -5.81 27.17
CA CYS A 190 -9.19 -7.21 27.62
C CYS A 190 -9.15 -7.32 29.15
N MET A 191 -8.29 -6.56 29.83
CA MET A 191 -8.19 -6.54 31.29
C MET A 191 -9.46 -5.96 31.92
N GLU A 192 -10.00 -4.89 31.36
CA GLU A 192 -11.26 -4.27 31.84
C GLU A 192 -12.44 -5.26 31.72
N ILE A 193 -12.56 -5.95 30.58
CA ILE A 193 -13.59 -6.98 30.36
C ILE A 193 -13.41 -8.11 31.38
N PHE A 194 -12.18 -8.59 31.61
CA PHE A 194 -11.90 -9.67 32.56
C PHE A 194 -12.27 -9.26 33.98
N LEU A 195 -11.92 -8.05 34.41
CA LEU A 195 -12.26 -7.52 35.74
C LEU A 195 -13.77 -7.35 35.90
N SER A 196 -14.49 -6.91 34.88
CA SER A 196 -15.95 -6.81 34.91
C SER A 196 -16.64 -8.15 35.07
N LEU A 197 -16.12 -9.20 34.45
CA LEU A 197 -16.64 -10.57 34.56
C LEU A 197 -16.41 -11.17 35.96
N ILE A 198 -15.30 -10.85 36.64
CA ILE A 198 -15.02 -11.29 37.98
C ILE A 198 -15.99 -10.63 38.97
N HIS A 199 -16.28 -9.35 38.82
CA HIS A 199 -17.23 -8.62 39.70
C HIS A 199 -18.67 -9.13 39.58
N ILE A 200 -19.08 -9.71 38.45
CA ILE A 200 -20.42 -10.27 38.26
C ILE A 200 -20.53 -11.68 38.94
N SER A 201 -19.42 -12.32 39.26
CA SER A 201 -19.41 -13.67 39.86
C SER A 201 -19.22 -13.73 41.36
N GLU A 202 -19.22 -12.60 42.09
CA GLU A 202 -19.25 -12.63 43.56
C GLU A 202 -20.70 -12.87 44.02
N PRO A 203 -20.97 -14.01 44.69
CA PRO A 203 -22.30 -14.28 45.25
C PRO A 203 -22.52 -13.40 46.48
N THR A 204 -23.63 -12.65 46.46
CA THR A 204 -24.19 -11.96 47.60
C THR A 204 -24.61 -12.91 48.70
#